data_ca05c3cc8fe3da5810476dafd79f90c1
#
_entry.id   ca05c3cc8fe3da5810476dafd79f90c1
#
_cell.length_a   1.000
_cell.length_b   1.000
_cell.length_c   1.000
_cell.angle_alpha   90.00
_cell.angle_beta   90.00
_cell.angle_gamma   90.00
#
_symmetry.space_group_name_H-M   'P 1'
#
loop_
_entity.id
_entity.type
_entity.pdbx_description
1 polymer ?
#
loop_
_entity_poly.entity_id
_entity_poly.type
_entity_poly.pdbx_seq_one_letter_code
_entity_poly.pdbx_strand_id
1 'polypeptide(L)'
;MFNYSRRNKIPFHISTQASVANIASAKFYKKLGAERIILARELNLKQVKELKGILPLEAFVHGAMCVAVSGRCFTSQFLFGRSANRGVCIHPCRRSYIIKDKQEGYELELDNDKVMSAKDLCMLPYVEEMKKAGIFSFKIEGRGRDPRYVDAVVREYRKALDKRLTKAEVIEGMKELERVFNRKFSTGFYLGKPTPKDFSDIEHSAATESKEYVGKIVHFYSNAKAGSIKIESNEIKVGDEICIIGNTTGIEKMKIESMQVNNLPVQVGKRGDEVAIKLPERVRKNDDVYVIIRK
;
A
#
# COMPACT_ATOMS: atom_id res chain seq x y z
N MET A 1 6.57 -1.70 -30.05
CA MET A 1 5.46 -2.13 -29.19
C MET A 1 4.14 -1.49 -29.59
N PHE A 2 3.95 -0.17 -29.62
CA PHE A 2 2.67 0.49 -30.00
C PHE A 2 2.10 0.04 -31.35
N ASN A 3 2.93 0.00 -32.41
CA ASN A 3 2.51 -0.46 -33.73
C ASN A 3 2.06 -1.92 -33.74
N TYR A 4 2.71 -2.77 -32.95
CA TYR A 4 2.31 -4.16 -32.79
C TYR A 4 0.94 -4.29 -32.10
N SER A 5 0.76 -3.61 -30.96
CA SER A 5 -0.53 -3.62 -30.24
C SER A 5 -1.67 -3.11 -31.12
N ARG A 6 -1.43 -1.99 -31.82
CA ARG A 6 -2.44 -1.43 -32.73
C ARG A 6 -2.79 -2.36 -33.87
N ARG A 7 -1.79 -2.98 -34.54
CA ARG A 7 -2.05 -3.94 -35.63
C ARG A 7 -2.82 -5.16 -35.18
N ASN A 8 -2.55 -5.62 -33.94
CA ASN A 8 -3.19 -6.81 -33.37
C ASN A 8 -4.44 -6.49 -32.51
N LYS A 9 -4.92 -5.23 -32.51
CA LYS A 9 -6.07 -4.75 -31.72
C LYS A 9 -5.94 -5.08 -30.21
N ILE A 10 -4.72 -5.03 -29.66
CA ILE A 10 -4.44 -5.26 -28.26
C ILE A 10 -4.58 -3.93 -27.53
N PRO A 11 -5.53 -3.78 -26.57
CA PRO A 11 -5.65 -2.56 -25.77
C PRO A 11 -4.40 -2.35 -24.92
N PHE A 12 -3.95 -1.09 -24.78
CA PHE A 12 -2.79 -0.77 -23.96
C PHE A 12 -2.92 0.56 -23.26
N HIS A 13 -2.28 0.63 -22.09
CA HIS A 13 -2.20 1.83 -21.26
C HIS A 13 -0.77 2.35 -21.21
N ILE A 14 -0.63 3.66 -21.09
CA ILE A 14 0.69 4.30 -20.96
C ILE A 14 1.09 4.34 -19.49
N SER A 15 2.21 3.70 -19.19
CA SER A 15 2.75 3.63 -17.83
C SER A 15 3.19 5.01 -17.33
N THR A 16 3.16 5.20 -16.00
CA THR A 16 3.77 6.36 -15.35
C THR A 16 5.26 6.53 -15.68
N GLN A 17 5.96 5.46 -16.08
CA GLN A 17 7.35 5.53 -16.53
C GLN A 17 7.55 6.34 -17.81
N ALA A 18 6.48 6.57 -18.58
CA ALA A 18 6.50 7.47 -19.74
C ALA A 18 6.40 8.97 -19.34
N SER A 19 6.22 9.25 -18.04
CA SER A 19 6.18 10.60 -17.45
C SER A 19 5.25 11.55 -18.19
N VAL A 20 4.02 11.12 -18.51
CA VAL A 20 3.03 11.95 -19.18
C VAL A 20 2.56 13.05 -18.23
N ALA A 21 2.95 14.29 -18.53
CA ALA A 21 2.73 15.45 -17.66
C ALA A 21 2.15 16.68 -18.38
N ASN A 22 1.78 16.57 -19.65
CA ASN A 22 1.23 17.70 -20.43
C ASN A 22 0.29 17.25 -21.55
N ILE A 23 -0.46 18.21 -22.09
CA ILE A 23 -1.45 17.99 -23.14
C ILE A 23 -0.83 17.40 -24.42
N ALA A 24 0.37 17.87 -24.80
CA ALA A 24 1.02 17.43 -26.03
C ALA A 24 1.36 15.93 -25.98
N SER A 25 1.95 15.45 -24.87
CA SER A 25 2.26 14.04 -24.66
C SER A 25 0.99 13.19 -24.57
N ALA A 26 -0.06 13.67 -23.90
CA ALA A 26 -1.34 12.94 -23.80
C ALA A 26 -1.99 12.78 -25.19
N LYS A 27 -2.03 13.84 -26.01
CA LYS A 27 -2.52 13.79 -27.39
C LYS A 27 -1.68 12.87 -28.27
N PHE A 28 -0.36 12.88 -28.10
CA PHE A 28 0.54 11.98 -28.81
C PHE A 28 0.20 10.51 -28.56
N TYR A 29 0.08 10.09 -27.31
CA TYR A 29 -0.27 8.72 -26.99
C TYR A 29 -1.69 8.33 -27.40
N LYS A 30 -2.64 9.28 -27.37
CA LYS A 30 -3.97 9.07 -27.97
C LYS A 30 -3.90 8.73 -29.44
N LYS A 31 -3.08 9.48 -30.21
CA LYS A 31 -2.86 9.21 -31.65
C LYS A 31 -2.22 7.84 -31.89
N LEU A 32 -1.40 7.35 -30.97
CA LEU A 32 -0.82 6.00 -31.03
C LEU A 32 -1.81 4.89 -30.68
N GLY A 33 -3.03 5.21 -30.25
CA GLY A 33 -4.08 4.26 -29.91
C GLY A 33 -4.08 3.79 -28.46
N ALA A 34 -3.44 4.53 -27.55
CA ALA A 34 -3.57 4.24 -26.12
C ALA A 34 -4.99 4.48 -25.63
N GLU A 35 -5.46 3.62 -24.73
CA GLU A 35 -6.81 3.71 -24.15
C GLU A 35 -6.83 4.42 -22.79
N ARG A 36 -5.69 4.49 -22.09
CA ARG A 36 -5.55 5.14 -20.79
C ARG A 36 -4.14 5.64 -20.59
N ILE A 37 -4.00 6.67 -19.76
CA ILE A 37 -2.70 7.21 -19.35
C ILE A 37 -2.61 7.14 -17.81
N ILE A 38 -1.54 6.55 -17.30
CA ILE A 38 -1.14 6.67 -15.91
C ILE A 38 -0.25 7.93 -15.81
N LEU A 39 -0.76 8.96 -15.15
CA LEU A 39 -0.13 10.26 -15.05
C LEU A 39 1.20 10.22 -14.28
N ALA A 40 2.08 11.16 -14.60
CA ALA A 40 3.24 11.49 -13.78
C ALA A 40 2.78 11.93 -12.38
N ARG A 41 3.59 11.64 -11.36
CA ARG A 41 3.25 11.94 -9.95
C ARG A 41 3.47 13.39 -9.56
N GLU A 42 4.15 14.15 -10.40
CA GLU A 42 4.56 15.54 -10.18
C GLU A 42 3.48 16.56 -10.56
N LEU A 43 2.32 16.10 -11.05
CA LEU A 43 1.21 16.95 -11.45
C LEU A 43 0.36 17.38 -10.25
N ASN A 44 -0.01 18.67 -10.22
CA ASN A 44 -1.05 19.15 -9.33
C ASN A 44 -2.46 19.00 -9.97
N LEU A 45 -3.52 19.11 -9.15
CA LEU A 45 -4.90 18.90 -9.60
C LEU A 45 -5.32 19.88 -10.71
N LYS A 46 -4.75 21.10 -10.75
CA LYS A 46 -5.02 22.07 -11.81
C LYS A 46 -4.48 21.57 -13.14
N GLN A 47 -3.24 21.09 -13.17
CA GLN A 47 -2.62 20.50 -14.36
C GLN A 47 -3.34 19.21 -14.81
N VAL A 48 -3.75 18.36 -13.85
CA VAL A 48 -4.55 17.16 -14.16
C VAL A 48 -5.86 17.54 -14.86
N LYS A 49 -6.53 18.61 -14.42
CA LYS A 49 -7.76 19.12 -15.03
C LYS A 49 -7.61 19.52 -16.50
N GLU A 50 -6.43 20.03 -16.88
CA GLU A 50 -6.13 20.41 -18.27
C GLU A 50 -6.03 19.19 -19.21
N LEU A 51 -5.77 18.01 -18.65
CA LEU A 51 -5.69 16.73 -19.39
C LEU A 51 -7.05 16.03 -19.53
N LYS A 52 -8.06 16.49 -18.78
CA LYS A 52 -9.41 15.91 -18.77
C LYS A 52 -10.02 15.86 -20.18
N GLY A 53 -10.59 14.70 -20.53
CA GLY A 53 -11.27 14.51 -21.83
C GLY A 53 -10.35 14.15 -23.00
N ILE A 54 -9.03 14.15 -22.82
CA ILE A 54 -8.11 13.66 -23.87
C ILE A 54 -8.16 12.14 -23.94
N LEU A 55 -7.92 11.45 -22.81
CA LEU A 55 -8.02 10.02 -22.58
C LEU A 55 -8.49 9.78 -21.14
N PRO A 56 -8.99 8.59 -20.79
CA PRO A 56 -9.17 8.19 -19.39
C PRO A 56 -7.85 8.34 -18.62
N LEU A 57 -7.89 9.04 -17.49
CA LEU A 57 -6.72 9.33 -16.67
C LEU A 57 -6.67 8.39 -15.46
N GLU A 58 -5.53 7.75 -15.26
CA GLU A 58 -5.22 7.00 -14.05
C GLU A 58 -4.16 7.74 -13.24
N ALA A 59 -4.34 7.83 -11.93
CA ALA A 59 -3.42 8.56 -11.07
C ALA A 59 -3.18 7.82 -9.76
N PHE A 60 -1.97 7.89 -9.23
CA PHE A 60 -1.68 7.36 -7.91
C PHE A 60 -2.42 8.17 -6.84
N VAL A 61 -3.03 7.45 -5.89
CA VAL A 61 -3.81 8.07 -4.81
C VAL A 61 -3.31 7.69 -3.43
N HIS A 62 -2.56 6.59 -3.32
CA HIS A 62 -2.06 6.09 -2.04
C HIS A 62 -0.77 5.31 -2.19
N GLY A 63 0.07 5.39 -1.14
CA GLY A 63 1.25 4.58 -0.95
C GLY A 63 2.57 5.33 -1.18
N ALA A 64 3.65 4.59 -1.28
CA ALA A 64 5.00 5.14 -1.29
C ALA A 64 5.20 6.19 -2.40
N MET A 65 5.58 7.40 -1.99
CA MET A 65 5.97 8.46 -2.91
C MET A 65 7.44 8.33 -3.27
N CYS A 66 7.74 8.33 -4.57
CA CYS A 66 9.11 8.29 -5.06
C CYS A 66 9.71 9.70 -5.06
N VAL A 67 10.95 9.84 -4.59
CA VAL A 67 11.69 11.11 -4.65
C VAL A 67 12.19 11.42 -6.06
N ALA A 68 12.36 10.41 -6.90
CA ALA A 68 12.82 10.56 -8.27
C ALA A 68 11.65 10.63 -9.26
N VAL A 69 11.87 11.33 -10.37
CA VAL A 69 10.97 11.29 -11.53
C VAL A 69 10.78 9.84 -11.98
N SER A 70 9.55 9.46 -12.29
CA SER A 70 9.17 8.10 -12.65
C SER A 70 9.99 7.59 -13.84
N GLY A 71 10.58 6.39 -13.72
CA GLY A 71 11.42 5.78 -14.75
C GLY A 71 12.83 6.37 -14.87
N ARG A 72 13.28 7.21 -13.92
CA ARG A 72 14.57 7.90 -13.95
C ARG A 72 15.46 7.61 -12.74
N CYS A 73 15.08 6.66 -11.87
CA CYS A 73 15.89 6.30 -10.72
C CYS A 73 16.83 5.13 -11.03
N PHE A 74 18.12 5.34 -10.90
CA PHE A 74 19.16 4.32 -11.09
C PHE A 74 19.86 3.92 -9.80
N THR A 75 19.53 4.53 -8.66
CA THR A 75 20.25 4.37 -7.39
C THR A 75 20.28 2.90 -6.92
N SER A 76 19.13 2.20 -6.98
CA SER A 76 19.10 0.76 -6.62
C SER A 76 19.97 -0.09 -7.55
N GLN A 77 20.08 0.29 -8.82
CA GLN A 77 20.90 -0.43 -9.78
C GLN A 77 22.40 -0.22 -9.51
N PHE A 78 22.81 1.00 -9.26
CA PHE A 78 24.22 1.31 -8.96
C PHE A 78 24.69 0.68 -7.67
N LEU A 79 23.89 0.79 -6.59
CA LEU A 79 24.30 0.31 -5.27
C LEU A 79 24.15 -1.21 -5.09
N PHE A 80 23.19 -1.84 -5.77
CA PHE A 80 22.78 -3.22 -5.45
C PHE A 80 22.52 -4.12 -6.67
N GLY A 81 22.80 -3.64 -7.88
CA GLY A 81 22.54 -4.39 -9.12
C GLY A 81 21.03 -4.64 -9.38
N ARG A 82 20.13 -3.95 -8.67
CA ARG A 82 18.66 -4.13 -8.75
C ARG A 82 18.00 -2.92 -9.39
N SER A 83 17.35 -3.10 -10.53
CA SER A 83 16.75 -1.97 -11.26
C SER A 83 15.36 -1.58 -10.73
N ALA A 84 15.26 -0.41 -10.12
CA ALA A 84 13.99 0.20 -9.72
C ALA A 84 13.06 0.44 -10.93
N ASN A 85 13.62 0.82 -12.09
CA ASN A 85 12.87 1.05 -13.33
C ASN A 85 12.27 -0.24 -13.91
N ARG A 86 12.84 -1.41 -13.57
CA ARG A 86 12.30 -2.74 -13.87
C ARG A 86 11.45 -3.30 -12.73
N GLY A 87 11.21 -2.47 -11.71
CA GLY A 87 10.32 -2.80 -10.63
C GLY A 87 10.99 -3.44 -9.41
N VAL A 88 12.31 -3.48 -9.29
CA VAL A 88 13.03 -4.02 -8.12
C VAL A 88 13.72 -2.88 -7.38
N CYS A 89 12.91 -2.02 -6.71
CA CYS A 89 13.41 -0.95 -5.86
C CYS A 89 13.68 -1.46 -4.44
N ILE A 90 14.90 -1.25 -3.94
CA ILE A 90 15.30 -1.57 -2.55
C ILE A 90 15.29 -0.33 -1.65
N HIS A 91 14.72 0.75 -2.12
CA HIS A 91 14.53 2.00 -1.38
C HIS A 91 15.82 2.60 -0.77
N PRO A 92 16.95 2.75 -1.51
CA PRO A 92 18.16 3.34 -0.96
C PRO A 92 17.92 4.78 -0.48
N CYS A 93 16.99 5.52 -1.10
CA CYS A 93 16.58 6.85 -0.67
C CYS A 93 15.94 6.92 0.74
N ARG A 94 15.75 5.77 1.40
CA ARG A 94 15.19 5.67 2.77
C ARG A 94 16.24 5.35 3.83
N ARG A 95 17.52 5.32 3.44
CA ARG A 95 18.65 5.04 4.35
C ARG A 95 19.34 6.34 4.73
N SER A 96 19.98 6.35 5.90
CA SER A 96 20.90 7.41 6.29
C SER A 96 22.25 7.21 5.62
N TYR A 97 22.94 8.29 5.32
CA TYR A 97 24.23 8.30 4.65
C TYR A 97 25.19 9.28 5.31
N ILE A 98 26.48 8.94 5.31
CA ILE A 98 27.57 9.86 5.60
C ILE A 98 28.14 10.32 4.27
N ILE A 99 28.18 11.62 4.03
CA ILE A 99 28.82 12.26 2.88
C ILE A 99 30.15 12.82 3.33
N LYS A 100 31.25 12.31 2.76
CA LYS A 100 32.59 12.80 3.05
C LYS A 100 33.08 13.68 1.91
N ASP A 101 33.46 14.90 2.25
CA ASP A 101 34.18 15.77 1.33
C ASP A 101 35.58 15.23 1.10
N LYS A 102 36.00 15.08 -0.17
CA LYS A 102 37.29 14.48 -0.50
C LYS A 102 38.45 15.49 -0.43
N GLN A 103 38.16 16.77 -0.49
CA GLN A 103 39.18 17.82 -0.51
C GLN A 103 39.54 18.26 0.93
N GLU A 104 38.51 18.62 1.67
CA GLU A 104 38.68 19.19 3.04
C GLU A 104 38.50 18.12 4.14
N GLY A 105 37.97 16.92 3.79
CA GLY A 105 37.88 15.78 4.70
C GLY A 105 36.79 15.84 5.76
N TYR A 106 35.92 16.87 5.77
CA TYR A 106 34.79 16.92 6.68
C TYR A 106 33.67 15.97 6.25
N GLU A 107 32.91 15.50 7.23
CA GLU A 107 31.80 14.58 7.03
C GLU A 107 30.47 15.28 7.34
N LEU A 108 29.47 15.01 6.51
CA LEU A 108 28.09 15.45 6.69
C LEU A 108 27.21 14.22 6.85
N GLU A 109 26.48 14.14 7.93
CA GLU A 109 25.45 13.15 8.08
C GLU A 109 24.20 13.58 7.29
N LEU A 110 23.79 12.76 6.34
CA LEU A 110 22.52 12.90 5.64
C LEU A 110 21.49 12.00 6.33
N ASP A 111 20.83 12.53 7.33
CA ASP A 111 19.64 11.92 7.92
C ASP A 111 18.46 12.18 7.00
N ASN A 112 17.92 11.09 6.41
CA ASN A 112 16.99 11.16 5.28
C ASN A 112 15.57 11.65 5.63
N ASP A 113 15.35 12.19 6.80
CA ASP A 113 14.05 12.68 7.24
C ASP A 113 13.57 13.93 6.46
N LYS A 114 14.46 14.69 5.80
CA LYS A 114 14.12 15.96 5.16
C LYS A 114 14.51 16.10 3.69
N VAL A 115 15.26 15.15 3.13
CA VAL A 115 15.83 15.28 1.79
C VAL A 115 15.31 14.25 0.80
N MET A 116 15.29 12.98 1.15
CA MET A 116 14.95 11.90 0.22
C MET A 116 13.79 11.01 0.66
N SER A 117 13.50 10.91 1.96
CA SER A 117 12.44 10.05 2.49
C SER A 117 11.09 10.75 2.49
N ALA A 118 10.42 10.85 1.33
CA ALA A 118 9.08 11.43 1.24
C ALA A 118 8.06 10.63 2.06
N LYS A 119 7.08 11.30 2.68
CA LYS A 119 5.88 10.70 3.26
C LYS A 119 5.09 9.93 2.21
N ASP A 120 4.32 8.97 2.64
CA ASP A 120 3.46 8.23 1.74
C ASP A 120 2.31 9.12 1.24
N LEU A 121 1.96 8.98 -0.03
CA LEU A 121 0.82 9.68 -0.62
C LEU A 121 -0.48 9.18 0.02
N CYS A 122 -1.38 10.09 0.38
CA CYS A 122 -2.75 9.76 0.76
C CYS A 122 -3.71 10.85 0.30
N MET A 123 -4.59 10.48 -0.63
CA MET A 123 -5.60 11.36 -1.20
C MET A 123 -7.03 11.03 -0.73
N LEU A 124 -7.19 10.19 0.31
CA LEU A 124 -8.50 9.83 0.83
C LEU A 124 -9.38 11.05 1.17
N PRO A 125 -8.87 12.12 1.84
CA PRO A 125 -9.65 13.31 2.12
C PRO A 125 -10.06 14.10 0.88
N TYR A 126 -9.43 13.86 -0.27
CA TYR A 126 -9.55 14.66 -1.49
C TYR A 126 -10.07 13.84 -2.68
N VAL A 127 -10.74 12.70 -2.43
CA VAL A 127 -11.28 11.83 -3.48
C VAL A 127 -12.26 12.59 -4.39
N GLU A 128 -13.10 13.46 -3.84
CA GLU A 128 -14.06 14.23 -4.62
C GLU A 128 -13.37 15.27 -5.54
N GLU A 129 -12.29 15.89 -5.06
CA GLU A 129 -11.48 16.81 -5.86
C GLU A 129 -10.78 16.08 -7.01
N MET A 130 -10.30 14.87 -6.76
CA MET A 130 -9.70 14.02 -7.79
C MET A 130 -10.72 13.59 -8.86
N LYS A 131 -11.93 13.19 -8.45
CA LYS A 131 -13.05 12.91 -9.37
C LYS A 131 -13.36 14.13 -10.24
N LYS A 132 -13.49 15.31 -9.63
CA LYS A 132 -13.74 16.58 -10.33
C LYS A 132 -12.62 16.95 -11.30
N ALA A 133 -11.37 16.63 -10.97
CA ALA A 133 -10.22 16.83 -11.86
C ALA A 133 -10.24 15.90 -13.09
N GLY A 134 -11.11 14.88 -13.10
CA GLY A 134 -11.29 13.97 -14.24
C GLY A 134 -10.48 12.70 -14.15
N ILE A 135 -10.02 12.34 -12.97
CA ILE A 135 -9.35 11.04 -12.75
C ILE A 135 -10.40 9.93 -12.81
N PHE A 136 -10.20 9.02 -13.74
CA PHE A 136 -11.07 7.88 -14.00
C PHE A 136 -10.69 6.66 -13.17
N SER A 137 -9.39 6.44 -12.94
CA SER A 137 -8.88 5.26 -12.24
C SER A 137 -7.92 5.67 -11.12
N PHE A 138 -8.17 5.15 -9.93
CA PHE A 138 -7.41 5.43 -8.72
C PHE A 138 -6.41 4.31 -8.48
N LYS A 139 -5.11 4.65 -8.54
CA LYS A 139 -4.02 3.67 -8.42
C LYS A 139 -3.42 3.67 -7.03
N ILE A 140 -3.38 2.51 -6.42
CA ILE A 140 -2.76 2.29 -5.11
C ILE A 140 -1.37 1.68 -5.33
N GLU A 141 -0.35 2.23 -4.68
CA GLU A 141 0.99 1.63 -4.61
C GLU A 141 1.03 0.68 -3.41
N GLY A 142 1.07 -0.62 -3.69
CA GLY A 142 1.07 -1.66 -2.66
C GLY A 142 2.15 -2.72 -2.89
N ARG A 143 3.11 -2.47 -3.75
CA ARG A 143 4.16 -3.44 -4.09
C ARG A 143 5.01 -3.80 -2.88
N GLY A 144 5.13 -5.10 -2.62
CA GLY A 144 5.86 -5.61 -1.46
C GLY A 144 5.22 -5.25 -0.13
N ARG A 145 3.93 -4.84 -0.14
CA ARG A 145 3.16 -4.58 1.07
C ARG A 145 2.44 -5.83 1.54
N ASP A 146 2.19 -5.87 2.83
CA ASP A 146 1.40 -6.90 3.49
C ASP A 146 -0.05 -6.90 2.97
N PRO A 147 -0.73 -8.05 2.87
CA PRO A 147 -2.13 -8.11 2.49
C PRO A 147 -3.07 -7.22 3.33
N ARG A 148 -2.79 -7.04 4.63
CA ARG A 148 -3.55 -6.12 5.50
C ARG A 148 -3.52 -4.68 5.00
N TYR A 149 -2.36 -4.24 4.49
CA TYR A 149 -2.24 -2.92 3.89
C TYR A 149 -3.13 -2.79 2.65
N VAL A 150 -3.08 -3.79 1.78
CA VAL A 150 -3.87 -3.76 0.54
C VAL A 150 -5.37 -3.75 0.86
N ASP A 151 -5.82 -4.63 1.76
CA ASP A 151 -7.21 -4.69 2.21
C ASP A 151 -7.68 -3.34 2.79
N ALA A 152 -6.95 -2.79 3.77
CA ALA A 152 -7.32 -1.54 4.43
C ALA A 152 -7.41 -0.39 3.41
N VAL A 153 -6.40 -0.23 2.56
CA VAL A 153 -6.36 0.86 1.59
C VAL A 153 -7.47 0.73 0.55
N VAL A 154 -7.63 -0.46 -0.04
CA VAL A 154 -8.68 -0.70 -1.04
C VAL A 154 -10.07 -0.47 -0.46
N ARG A 155 -10.33 -0.95 0.76
CA ARG A 155 -11.61 -0.79 1.44
C ARG A 155 -11.97 0.68 1.67
N GLU A 156 -11.03 1.48 2.16
CA GLU A 156 -11.30 2.90 2.45
C GLU A 156 -11.48 3.71 1.16
N TYR A 157 -10.66 3.48 0.14
CA TYR A 157 -10.87 4.14 -1.16
C TYR A 157 -12.14 3.66 -1.86
N ARG A 158 -12.54 2.39 -1.72
CA ARG A 158 -13.79 1.89 -2.28
C ARG A 158 -15.00 2.58 -1.65
N LYS A 159 -15.02 2.73 -0.31
CA LYS A 159 -16.06 3.50 0.38
C LYS A 159 -16.16 4.92 -0.16
N ALA A 160 -15.01 5.61 -0.33
CA ALA A 160 -14.97 6.98 -0.83
C ALA A 160 -15.33 7.11 -2.32
N LEU A 161 -15.18 6.05 -3.10
CA LEU A 161 -15.61 6.02 -4.50
C LEU A 161 -17.10 5.75 -4.66
N ASP A 162 -17.68 4.91 -3.79
CA ASP A 162 -19.09 4.52 -3.86
C ASP A 162 -20.03 5.59 -3.31
N LYS A 163 -19.58 6.37 -2.32
CA LYS A 163 -20.33 7.49 -1.77
C LYS A 163 -19.42 8.64 -1.36
N ARG A 164 -19.99 9.85 -1.30
CA ARG A 164 -19.29 10.98 -0.69
C ARG A 164 -19.20 10.78 0.82
N LEU A 165 -17.98 10.75 1.35
CA LEU A 165 -17.73 10.60 2.78
C LEU A 165 -18.01 11.90 3.52
N THR A 166 -18.58 11.78 4.73
CA THR A 166 -18.63 12.86 5.71
C THR A 166 -17.25 13.13 6.32
N LYS A 167 -17.07 14.27 6.98
CA LYS A 167 -15.81 14.58 7.69
C LYS A 167 -15.45 13.51 8.74
N ALA A 168 -16.44 12.99 9.46
CA ALA A 168 -16.23 11.95 10.47
C ALA A 168 -15.78 10.63 9.83
N GLU A 169 -16.38 10.22 8.71
CA GLU A 169 -15.98 9.02 7.98
C GLU A 169 -14.57 9.15 7.37
N VAL A 170 -14.20 10.35 6.91
CA VAL A 170 -12.81 10.60 6.45
C VAL A 170 -11.82 10.45 7.60
N ILE A 171 -12.11 11.02 8.77
CA ILE A 171 -11.25 10.90 9.96
C ILE A 171 -11.10 9.43 10.36
N GLU A 172 -12.19 8.66 10.38
CA GLU A 172 -12.14 7.25 10.72
C GLU A 172 -11.36 6.44 9.67
N GLY A 173 -11.59 6.71 8.38
CA GLY A 173 -10.82 6.11 7.31
C GLY A 173 -9.32 6.42 7.39
N MET A 174 -8.94 7.64 7.78
CA MET A 174 -7.53 7.99 8.01
C MET A 174 -6.93 7.17 9.17
N LYS A 175 -7.66 6.97 10.28
CA LYS A 175 -7.22 6.10 11.37
C LYS A 175 -7.02 4.65 10.92
N GLU A 176 -7.93 4.11 10.09
CA GLU A 176 -7.76 2.77 9.52
C GLU A 176 -6.49 2.66 8.67
N LEU A 177 -6.18 3.70 7.87
CA LEU A 177 -4.96 3.74 7.08
C LEU A 177 -3.68 3.87 7.94
N GLU A 178 -3.77 4.51 9.10
CA GLU A 178 -2.66 4.60 10.07
C GLU A 178 -2.35 3.28 10.79
N ARG A 179 -3.31 2.35 10.86
CA ARG A 179 -3.11 1.03 11.47
C ARG A 179 -2.13 0.16 10.70
N VAL A 180 -2.06 0.35 9.38
CA VAL A 180 -1.21 -0.42 8.49
C VAL A 180 0.06 0.35 8.11
N PHE A 181 0.98 -0.29 7.41
CA PHE A 181 2.26 0.31 7.05
C PHE A 181 2.10 1.70 6.40
N ASN A 182 2.71 2.70 7.00
CA ASN A 182 2.82 4.06 6.44
C ASN A 182 4.07 4.76 6.97
N ARG A 183 4.44 5.88 6.31
CA ARG A 183 5.50 6.81 6.76
C ARG A 183 4.94 8.19 7.02
N LYS A 184 3.81 8.27 7.71
CA LYS A 184 2.93 9.45 7.72
C LYS A 184 2.45 9.78 6.31
N PHE A 185 1.52 10.72 6.18
CA PHE A 185 0.86 11.01 4.92
C PHE A 185 1.13 12.43 4.45
N SER A 186 1.17 12.57 3.12
CA SER A 186 1.17 13.85 2.41
C SER A 186 0.27 13.77 1.18
N THR A 187 -0.03 14.93 0.59
CA THR A 187 -0.78 15.01 -0.66
C THR A 187 0.14 14.98 -1.90
N GLY A 188 1.44 14.75 -1.71
CA GLY A 188 2.42 14.82 -2.78
C GLY A 188 2.39 16.17 -3.48
N PHE A 189 2.29 16.16 -4.81
CA PHE A 189 2.20 17.37 -5.62
C PHE A 189 0.77 17.85 -5.88
N TYR A 190 -0.27 17.10 -5.52
CA TYR A 190 -1.64 17.39 -5.94
C TYR A 190 -2.15 18.75 -5.46
N LEU A 191 -1.83 19.15 -4.23
CA LEU A 191 -2.26 20.43 -3.66
C LEU A 191 -1.19 21.54 -3.70
N GLY A 192 -0.02 21.24 -4.23
CA GLY A 192 1.08 22.20 -4.35
C GLY A 192 2.43 21.51 -4.40
N LYS A 193 3.50 22.30 -4.40
CA LYS A 193 4.86 21.75 -4.33
C LYS A 193 5.12 21.18 -2.93
N PRO A 194 5.72 19.98 -2.83
CA PRO A 194 6.15 19.45 -1.55
C PRO A 194 7.10 20.40 -0.81
N THR A 195 6.95 20.44 0.48
CA THR A 195 7.76 21.22 1.43
C THR A 195 8.55 20.27 2.32
N PRO A 196 9.49 20.74 3.16
CA PRO A 196 10.17 19.88 4.14
C PRO A 196 9.21 19.10 5.05
N LYS A 197 7.98 19.60 5.28
CA LYS A 197 6.94 18.91 6.06
C LYS A 197 6.38 17.65 5.37
N ASP A 198 6.60 17.50 4.08
CA ASP A 198 6.15 16.35 3.28
C ASP A 198 7.18 15.22 3.25
N PHE A 199 8.30 15.39 3.96
CA PHE A 199 9.31 14.35 4.16
C PHE A 199 9.11 13.67 5.52
N SER A 200 9.50 12.40 5.60
CA SER A 200 9.25 11.55 6.75
C SER A 200 10.48 11.44 7.64
N ASP A 201 10.28 11.65 8.91
CA ASP A 201 11.20 11.35 10.01
C ASP A 201 11.15 9.87 10.46
N ILE A 202 10.35 9.05 9.79
CA ILE A 202 10.15 7.64 10.15
C ILE A 202 11.07 6.75 9.33
N GLU A 203 11.97 6.06 10.01
CA GLU A 203 12.91 5.13 9.37
C GLU A 203 12.20 3.92 8.74
N HIS A 204 11.26 3.29 9.46
CA HIS A 204 10.57 2.10 8.99
C HIS A 204 9.09 2.35 8.73
N SER A 205 8.27 2.33 9.79
CA SER A 205 6.82 2.48 9.68
C SER A 205 6.22 3.16 10.90
N ALA A 206 5.30 4.09 10.64
CA ALA A 206 4.47 4.77 11.65
C ALA A 206 3.17 4.00 11.94
N ALA A 207 3.01 2.77 11.46
CA ALA A 207 1.83 1.96 11.71
C ALA A 207 1.55 1.82 13.20
N THR A 208 0.29 2.04 13.60
CA THR A 208 -0.16 1.93 14.99
C THR A 208 -0.45 0.48 15.40
N GLU A 209 -0.43 -0.44 14.44
CA GLU A 209 -0.57 -1.87 14.67
C GLU A 209 0.58 -2.66 14.02
N SER A 210 0.91 -3.80 14.64
CA SER A 210 1.75 -4.85 14.07
C SER A 210 1.00 -6.17 14.10
N LYS A 211 1.55 -7.19 13.44
CA LYS A 211 1.06 -8.56 13.52
C LYS A 211 2.20 -9.48 13.95
N GLU A 212 1.89 -10.43 14.81
CA GLU A 212 2.82 -11.47 15.24
C GLU A 212 2.31 -12.82 14.79
N TYR A 213 3.21 -13.63 14.24
CA TYR A 213 2.87 -14.95 13.75
C TYR A 213 2.55 -15.89 14.91
N VAL A 214 1.45 -16.61 14.76
CA VAL A 214 0.96 -17.57 15.75
C VAL A 214 1.09 -19.01 15.25
N GLY A 215 0.65 -19.28 14.03
CA GLY A 215 0.60 -20.63 13.50
C GLY A 215 -0.23 -20.72 12.23
N LYS A 216 -0.80 -21.89 11.99
CA LYS A 216 -1.54 -22.19 10.76
C LYS A 216 -2.89 -22.85 11.03
N ILE A 217 -3.82 -22.62 10.11
CA ILE A 217 -5.06 -23.37 10.06
C ILE A 217 -4.78 -24.83 9.69
N VAL A 218 -5.25 -25.75 10.52
CA VAL A 218 -5.16 -27.20 10.29
C VAL A 218 -6.38 -27.68 9.53
N HIS A 219 -7.58 -27.28 10.00
CA HIS A 219 -8.84 -27.69 9.42
C HIS A 219 -9.94 -26.64 9.63
N PHE A 220 -10.91 -26.59 8.72
CA PHE A 220 -12.13 -25.80 8.87
C PHE A 220 -13.36 -26.71 8.87
N TYR A 221 -14.13 -26.65 9.92
CA TYR A 221 -15.35 -27.41 10.14
C TYR A 221 -16.56 -26.60 9.68
N SER A 222 -17.01 -26.83 8.46
CA SER A 222 -18.05 -26.01 7.81
C SER A 222 -19.39 -26.02 8.59
N ASN A 223 -19.80 -27.15 9.13
CA ASN A 223 -21.07 -27.28 9.89
C ASN A 223 -21.01 -26.51 11.22
N ALA A 224 -19.87 -26.54 11.89
CA ALA A 224 -19.66 -25.84 13.16
C ALA A 224 -19.25 -24.38 13.00
N LYS A 225 -18.94 -23.94 11.77
CA LYS A 225 -18.30 -22.66 11.50
C LYS A 225 -17.13 -22.43 12.45
N ALA A 226 -16.21 -23.38 12.52
CA ALA A 226 -15.05 -23.37 13.41
C ALA A 226 -13.81 -23.79 12.63
N GLY A 227 -12.65 -23.34 13.10
CA GLY A 227 -11.36 -23.77 12.56
C GLY A 227 -10.42 -24.19 13.66
N SER A 228 -9.59 -25.22 13.41
CA SER A 228 -8.48 -25.56 14.29
C SER A 228 -7.20 -24.88 13.82
N ILE A 229 -6.47 -24.30 14.77
CA ILE A 229 -5.21 -23.58 14.60
C ILE A 229 -4.13 -24.35 15.33
N LYS A 230 -3.07 -24.76 14.62
CA LYS A 230 -1.85 -25.26 15.27
C LYS A 230 -1.01 -24.07 15.68
N ILE A 231 -0.78 -23.94 17.00
CA ILE A 231 0.07 -22.87 17.54
C ILE A 231 1.54 -23.30 17.39
N GLU A 232 2.27 -22.56 16.55
CA GLU A 232 3.68 -22.82 16.23
C GLU A 232 4.63 -21.84 16.94
N SER A 233 4.15 -20.60 17.16
CA SER A 233 4.89 -19.53 17.83
C SER A 233 3.91 -18.72 18.66
N ASN A 234 4.37 -17.94 19.60
CA ASN A 234 3.56 -17.09 20.49
C ASN A 234 2.36 -17.80 21.12
N GLU A 235 1.63 -17.14 21.96
CA GLU A 235 0.36 -17.62 22.53
C GLU A 235 -0.79 -16.74 22.01
N ILE A 236 -2.03 -17.26 22.08
CA ILE A 236 -3.25 -16.51 21.83
C ILE A 236 -4.19 -16.60 23.01
N LYS A 237 -5.00 -15.58 23.22
CA LYS A 237 -5.93 -15.47 24.34
C LYS A 237 -7.34 -15.16 23.84
N VAL A 238 -8.33 -15.56 24.62
CA VAL A 238 -9.69 -15.07 24.44
C VAL A 238 -9.68 -13.55 24.59
N GLY A 239 -10.25 -12.88 23.61
CA GLY A 239 -10.23 -11.41 23.51
C GLY A 239 -9.21 -10.83 22.55
N ASP A 240 -8.22 -11.61 22.12
CA ASP A 240 -7.25 -11.17 21.11
C ASP A 240 -7.94 -10.94 19.75
N GLU A 241 -7.45 -9.94 19.04
CA GLU A 241 -7.78 -9.73 17.64
C GLU A 241 -6.80 -10.49 16.78
N ILE A 242 -7.30 -11.39 15.93
CA ILE A 242 -6.47 -12.18 15.01
C ILE A 242 -6.75 -11.83 13.56
N CYS A 243 -5.75 -12.14 12.74
CA CYS A 243 -5.80 -12.01 11.30
C CYS A 243 -5.36 -13.32 10.66
N ILE A 244 -6.21 -13.89 9.81
CA ILE A 244 -5.92 -15.11 9.04
C ILE A 244 -5.66 -14.70 7.60
N ILE A 245 -4.53 -15.12 7.04
CA ILE A 245 -4.08 -14.74 5.69
C ILE A 245 -3.81 -15.99 4.86
N GLY A 246 -4.47 -16.09 3.71
CA GLY A 246 -4.26 -17.19 2.77
C GLY A 246 -4.46 -16.77 1.32
N ASN A 247 -3.81 -17.47 0.39
CA ASN A 247 -3.84 -17.14 -1.04
C ASN A 247 -5.25 -17.12 -1.63
N THR A 248 -6.14 -17.99 -1.13
CA THR A 248 -7.52 -18.09 -1.61
C THR A 248 -8.51 -17.50 -0.60
N THR A 249 -8.21 -17.59 0.69
CA THR A 249 -8.99 -16.99 1.78
C THR A 249 -8.93 -15.48 1.70
N GLY A 250 -7.80 -14.94 1.22
CA GLY A 250 -7.55 -13.50 1.28
C GLY A 250 -7.14 -13.13 2.71
N ILE A 251 -7.94 -12.30 3.35
CA ILE A 251 -7.71 -11.83 4.71
C ILE A 251 -9.02 -11.87 5.51
N GLU A 252 -8.99 -12.54 6.66
CA GLU A 252 -10.07 -12.57 7.64
C GLU A 252 -9.59 -12.00 8.96
N LYS A 253 -10.35 -11.06 9.53
CA LYS A 253 -10.06 -10.43 10.82
C LYS A 253 -11.20 -10.69 11.78
N MET A 254 -10.85 -11.08 13.00
CA MET A 254 -11.85 -11.32 14.02
C MET A 254 -11.27 -11.23 15.42
N LYS A 255 -12.14 -11.03 16.40
CA LYS A 255 -11.81 -11.16 17.81
C LYS A 255 -12.11 -12.60 18.28
N ILE A 256 -11.22 -13.18 19.04
CA ILE A 256 -11.43 -14.53 19.62
C ILE A 256 -12.43 -14.39 20.76
N GLU A 257 -13.63 -14.96 20.59
CA GLU A 257 -14.67 -14.96 21.62
C GLU A 257 -14.55 -16.16 22.57
N SER A 258 -14.12 -17.30 22.04
CA SER A 258 -13.93 -18.52 22.81
C SER A 258 -12.91 -19.44 22.13
N MET A 259 -12.25 -20.27 22.91
CA MET A 259 -11.29 -21.25 22.44
C MET A 259 -11.47 -22.59 23.12
N GLN A 260 -11.11 -23.67 22.44
CA GLN A 260 -11.09 -25.04 22.99
C GLN A 260 -9.80 -25.76 22.59
N VAL A 261 -9.28 -26.54 23.52
CA VAL A 261 -8.21 -27.53 23.28
C VAL A 261 -8.74 -28.86 23.72
N ASN A 262 -8.69 -29.89 22.87
CA ASN A 262 -9.25 -31.23 23.14
C ASN A 262 -10.72 -31.17 23.61
N ASN A 263 -11.55 -30.32 23.01
CA ASN A 263 -12.95 -30.07 23.35
C ASN A 263 -13.19 -29.45 24.74
N LEU A 264 -12.15 -29.03 25.45
CA LEU A 264 -12.26 -28.33 26.72
C LEU A 264 -12.04 -26.84 26.55
N PRO A 265 -12.89 -25.96 27.13
CA PRO A 265 -12.72 -24.51 27.05
C PRO A 265 -11.40 -24.09 27.68
N VAL A 266 -10.68 -23.19 27.00
CA VAL A 266 -9.43 -22.60 27.48
C VAL A 266 -9.42 -21.11 27.30
N GLN A 267 -8.70 -20.37 28.16
CA GLN A 267 -8.51 -18.93 28.03
C GLN A 267 -7.26 -18.57 27.25
N VAL A 268 -6.28 -19.48 27.17
CA VAL A 268 -4.99 -19.30 26.54
C VAL A 268 -4.64 -20.55 25.75
N GLY A 269 -4.29 -20.36 24.48
CA GLY A 269 -3.69 -21.38 23.62
C GLY A 269 -2.18 -21.16 23.54
N LYS A 270 -1.40 -22.19 23.83
CA LYS A 270 0.07 -22.14 23.93
C LYS A 270 0.72 -22.86 22.75
N ARG A 271 2.00 -22.56 22.52
CA ARG A 271 2.81 -23.27 21.52
C ARG A 271 2.72 -24.78 21.70
N GLY A 272 2.40 -25.48 20.62
CA GLY A 272 2.17 -26.92 20.58
C GLY A 272 0.70 -27.31 20.64
N ASP A 273 -0.19 -26.45 21.10
CA ASP A 273 -1.62 -26.75 21.16
C ASP A 273 -2.23 -26.73 19.75
N GLU A 274 -3.33 -27.48 19.59
CA GLU A 274 -4.28 -27.33 18.50
C GLU A 274 -5.55 -26.73 19.09
N VAL A 275 -5.78 -25.45 18.75
CA VAL A 275 -6.86 -24.65 19.33
C VAL A 275 -8.01 -24.55 18.34
N ALA A 276 -9.21 -24.91 18.74
CA ALA A 276 -10.43 -24.68 17.98
C ALA A 276 -11.05 -23.34 18.35
N ILE A 277 -11.40 -22.53 17.34
CA ILE A 277 -12.11 -21.26 17.48
C ILE A 277 -13.28 -21.18 16.52
N LYS A 278 -14.30 -20.37 16.84
CA LYS A 278 -15.36 -20.02 15.87
C LYS A 278 -14.81 -19.10 14.82
N LEU A 279 -15.18 -19.34 13.55
CA LEU A 279 -14.79 -18.53 12.40
C LEU A 279 -16.03 -18.14 11.62
N PRO A 280 -16.26 -16.83 11.34
CA PRO A 280 -17.43 -16.37 10.63
C PRO A 280 -17.42 -16.84 9.15
N GLU A 281 -16.25 -16.86 8.56
CA GLU A 281 -16.02 -17.17 7.15
C GLU A 281 -15.12 -18.40 6.98
N ARG A 282 -15.19 -18.97 5.78
CA ARG A 282 -14.40 -20.15 5.43
C ARG A 282 -12.93 -19.82 5.26
N VAL A 283 -12.09 -20.43 6.07
CA VAL A 283 -10.61 -20.42 5.93
C VAL A 283 -10.13 -21.77 5.36
N ARG A 284 -8.87 -21.84 4.98
CA ARG A 284 -8.29 -23.03 4.34
C ARG A 284 -7.08 -23.55 5.14
N LYS A 285 -6.83 -24.83 4.99
CA LYS A 285 -5.64 -25.47 5.56
C LYS A 285 -4.38 -24.74 5.07
N ASN A 286 -3.43 -24.54 5.98
CA ASN A 286 -2.18 -23.82 5.81
C ASN A 286 -2.29 -22.30 5.67
N ASP A 287 -3.48 -21.70 5.84
CA ASP A 287 -3.57 -20.26 5.99
C ASP A 287 -2.81 -19.84 7.26
N ASP A 288 -2.05 -18.76 7.15
CA ASP A 288 -1.25 -18.24 8.27
C ASP A 288 -2.13 -17.45 9.24
N VAL A 289 -1.93 -17.67 10.55
CA VAL A 289 -2.65 -16.98 11.62
C VAL A 289 -1.71 -16.03 12.35
N TYR A 290 -2.16 -14.81 12.56
CA TYR A 290 -1.42 -13.76 13.27
C TYR A 290 -2.29 -13.14 14.36
N VAL A 291 -1.69 -12.75 15.48
CA VAL A 291 -2.31 -11.85 16.46
C VAL A 291 -1.97 -10.41 16.11
N ILE A 292 -2.93 -9.50 16.31
CA ILE A 292 -2.77 -8.07 16.07
C ILE A 292 -2.35 -7.39 17.37
N ILE A 293 -1.22 -6.70 17.33
CA ILE A 293 -0.68 -5.95 18.47
C ILE A 293 -0.84 -4.45 18.17
N ARG A 294 -1.46 -3.73 19.08
CA ARG A 294 -1.54 -2.26 19.06
C ARG A 294 -0.28 -1.68 19.70
N LYS A 295 0.31 -0.66 19.05
CA LYS A 295 1.51 0.04 19.52
C LYS A 295 1.12 1.29 20.32
#